data_3c0d970eaeff4a3d410680cda73cf630
#
_entry.id   3c0d970eaeff4a3d410680cda73cf630
#
_cell.length_a   1.000
_cell.length_b   1.000
_cell.length_c   1.000
_cell.angle_alpha   90.00
_cell.angle_beta   90.00
_cell.angle_gamma   90.00
#
_symmetry.space_group_name_H-M   'P 1'
#
loop_
_entity.id
_entity.type
_entity.pdbx_description
1 polymer ?
#
loop_
_entity_poly.entity_id
_entity_poly.type
_entity_poly.pdbx_seq_one_letter_code
_entity_poly.pdbx_strand_id
1 'polypeptide(L)'
;MPLRTAPLPRMAGDLTFMRSRRATIGDLDAEKLAILGAPIEDNVGRKCGTRFAPTALRETSVYFGWHANPQFSHPVDIDVRVPIDTSEMHGRLVDIGDIPLEGLPAAVATQAISATMQRLRESCASAILLGGDDSIVHPAVAASSRGPV
;
A
#
# COMPACT_ATOMS: atom_id res chain seq x y z
N MET A 1 15.58 11.84 -27.49
CA MET A 1 14.58 12.75 -26.94
C MET A 1 13.80 11.97 -25.87
N PRO A 2 13.91 12.29 -24.60
CA PRO A 2 13.18 11.57 -23.58
C PRO A 2 11.68 11.84 -23.78
N LEU A 3 10.89 10.78 -23.87
CA LEU A 3 9.43 10.84 -23.81
C LEU A 3 9.03 11.39 -22.44
N ARG A 4 8.89 12.68 -22.34
CA ARG A 4 8.60 13.35 -21.10
C ARG A 4 7.15 13.81 -21.02
N THR A 5 6.47 13.33 -20.00
CA THR A 5 5.57 14.11 -19.16
C THR A 5 4.15 14.39 -19.62
N ALA A 6 3.59 13.63 -20.53
CA ALA A 6 2.14 13.48 -20.46
C ALA A 6 1.82 12.56 -19.26
N PRO A 7 0.88 12.93 -18.38
CA PRO A 7 0.42 11.98 -17.37
C PRO A 7 -0.05 10.72 -18.09
N LEU A 8 0.47 9.56 -17.65
CA LEU A 8 0.06 8.29 -18.23
C LEU A 8 -1.47 8.18 -18.18
N PRO A 9 -2.10 7.66 -19.25
CA PRO A 9 -3.53 7.38 -19.21
C PRO A 9 -3.87 6.53 -17.98
N ARG A 10 -5.05 6.74 -17.41
CA ARG A 10 -5.47 6.07 -16.15
C ARG A 10 -5.25 4.56 -16.12
N MET A 11 -5.31 3.92 -17.29
CA MET A 11 -5.22 2.46 -17.44
C MET A 11 -3.87 2.00 -18.02
N ALA A 12 -2.86 2.86 -18.06
CA ALA A 12 -1.54 2.52 -18.60
C ALA A 12 -0.44 2.62 -17.52
N GLY A 13 0.58 1.78 -17.65
CA GLY A 13 1.71 1.69 -16.72
C GLY A 13 1.50 0.68 -15.59
N ASP A 14 2.38 0.68 -14.63
CA ASP A 14 2.32 -0.21 -13.48
C ASP A 14 1.07 0.05 -12.63
N LEU A 15 0.43 -1.02 -12.21
CA LEU A 15 -0.65 -0.95 -11.25
C LEU A 15 -0.08 -0.71 -9.85
N THR A 16 -0.16 0.53 -9.39
CA THR A 16 0.24 0.94 -8.04
C THR A 16 -0.89 1.70 -7.37
N PHE A 17 -0.91 1.70 -6.03
CA PHE A 17 -1.92 2.41 -5.27
C PHE A 17 -1.85 3.93 -5.57
N MET A 18 -2.97 4.49 -5.99
CA MET A 18 -3.09 5.90 -6.40
C MET A 18 -2.04 6.33 -7.43
N ARG A 19 -1.52 5.42 -8.25
CA ARG A 19 -0.44 5.64 -9.22
C ARG A 19 0.85 6.18 -8.61
N SER A 20 1.08 5.87 -7.35
CA SER A 20 2.32 6.20 -6.68
C SER A 20 3.52 5.50 -7.32
N ARG A 21 4.71 6.03 -7.07
CA ARG A 21 5.95 5.45 -7.60
C ARG A 21 6.14 4.02 -7.06
N ARG A 22 6.49 3.09 -7.94
CA ARG A 22 6.98 1.78 -7.53
C ARG A 22 8.34 1.93 -6.83
N ALA A 23 8.49 1.28 -5.69
CA ALA A 23 9.72 1.28 -4.90
C ALA A 23 10.03 -0.13 -4.36
N THR A 24 11.18 -0.28 -3.77
CA THR A 24 11.58 -1.45 -2.98
C THR A 24 11.80 -1.05 -1.54
N ILE A 25 11.92 -2.01 -0.62
CA ILE A 25 12.23 -1.70 0.79
C ILE A 25 13.56 -0.96 0.93
N GLY A 26 14.52 -1.21 0.03
CA GLY A 26 15.82 -0.52 0.03
C GLY A 26 15.75 0.96 -0.37
N ASP A 27 14.63 1.40 -0.97
CA ASP A 27 14.41 2.79 -1.37
C ASP A 27 13.66 3.61 -0.29
N LEU A 28 13.35 3.00 0.85
CA LEU A 28 12.56 3.61 1.91
C LEU A 28 13.43 4.37 2.92
N ASP A 29 12.86 5.43 3.44
CA ASP A 29 13.39 6.25 4.53
C ASP A 29 12.24 6.74 5.43
N ALA A 30 12.55 7.50 6.47
CA ALA A 30 11.58 8.00 7.44
C ALA A 30 10.52 8.95 6.86
N GLU A 31 10.74 9.49 5.65
CA GLU A 31 9.80 10.40 4.99
C GLU A 31 8.80 9.67 4.12
N LYS A 32 8.99 8.37 3.85
CA LYS A 32 8.13 7.58 2.96
C LYS A 32 6.93 7.00 3.69
N LEU A 33 5.83 6.94 2.95
CA LEU A 33 4.64 6.16 3.29
C LEU A 33 4.54 5.02 2.27
N ALA A 34 4.87 3.82 2.72
CA ALA A 34 4.88 2.64 1.88
C ALA A 34 3.52 1.96 1.84
N ILE A 35 3.04 1.65 0.65
CA ILE A 35 1.88 0.77 0.44
C ILE A 35 2.41 -0.64 0.17
N LEU A 36 1.88 -1.59 0.91
CA LEU A 36 2.26 -3.00 0.83
C LEU A 36 1.01 -3.86 0.82
N GLY A 37 0.95 -4.89 -0.01
CA GLY A 37 -0.14 -5.86 -0.01
C GLY A 37 0.23 -7.16 0.70
N ALA A 38 -0.76 -7.77 1.37
CA ALA A 38 -0.69 -9.11 1.93
C ALA A 38 -1.87 -9.95 1.40
N PRO A 39 -1.76 -10.54 0.20
CA PRO A 39 -2.83 -11.26 -0.47
C PRO A 39 -3.01 -12.67 0.13
N ILE A 40 -3.57 -12.75 1.32
CA ILE A 40 -3.81 -13.99 2.06
C ILE A 40 -5.30 -14.25 2.27
N GLU A 41 -5.69 -15.52 2.36
CA GLU A 41 -7.05 -15.97 2.56
C GLU A 41 -7.09 -17.31 3.29
N ASP A 42 -6.66 -17.32 4.53
CA ASP A 42 -6.57 -18.54 5.34
C ASP A 42 -7.73 -18.72 6.30
N ASN A 43 -8.42 -17.63 6.67
CA ASN A 43 -9.40 -17.59 7.77
C ASN A 43 -10.76 -17.00 7.36
N VAL A 44 -11.19 -17.23 6.12
CA VAL A 44 -12.46 -16.68 5.60
C VAL A 44 -13.63 -17.61 5.89
N GLY A 45 -14.51 -17.21 6.79
CA GLY A 45 -15.64 -18.02 7.23
C GLY A 45 -16.86 -18.03 6.28
N ARG A 46 -16.94 -17.17 5.28
CA ARG A 46 -18.13 -17.06 4.41
C ARG A 46 -17.82 -17.00 2.93
N LYS A 47 -17.30 -15.88 2.44
CA LYS A 47 -17.14 -15.63 1.00
C LYS A 47 -15.66 -15.49 0.66
N CYS A 48 -15.19 -16.35 -0.23
CA CYS A 48 -13.81 -16.31 -0.73
C CYS A 48 -13.58 -15.08 -1.61
N GLY A 49 -12.32 -14.66 -1.72
CA GLY A 49 -11.88 -13.55 -2.58
C GLY A 49 -11.11 -12.45 -1.87
N THR A 50 -10.91 -12.54 -0.56
CA THR A 50 -10.17 -11.52 0.21
C THR A 50 -8.72 -11.36 -0.24
N ARG A 51 -8.10 -12.42 -0.74
CA ARG A 51 -6.74 -12.39 -1.33
C ARG A 51 -6.60 -11.41 -2.50
N PHE A 52 -7.70 -11.07 -3.17
CA PHE A 52 -7.70 -10.13 -4.29
C PHE A 52 -7.83 -8.66 -3.83
N ALA A 53 -8.06 -8.41 -2.55
CA ALA A 53 -8.28 -7.06 -2.05
C ALA A 53 -7.12 -6.10 -2.32
N PRO A 54 -5.83 -6.45 -2.16
CA PRO A 54 -4.74 -5.55 -2.48
C PRO A 54 -4.74 -5.08 -3.94
N THR A 55 -5.01 -6.00 -4.87
CA THR A 55 -5.14 -5.67 -6.30
C THR A 55 -6.36 -4.81 -6.56
N ALA A 56 -7.53 -5.18 -6.05
CA ALA A 56 -8.77 -4.44 -6.25
C ALA A 56 -8.69 -3.01 -5.69
N LEU A 57 -8.03 -2.83 -4.55
CA LEU A 57 -7.78 -1.51 -3.96
C LEU A 57 -6.87 -0.66 -4.85
N ARG A 58 -5.81 -1.24 -5.42
CA ARG A 58 -4.95 -0.54 -6.38
C ARG A 58 -5.73 -0.13 -7.63
N GLU A 59 -6.48 -1.05 -8.23
CA GLU A 59 -7.33 -0.78 -9.40
C GLU A 59 -8.32 0.35 -9.13
N THR A 60 -9.02 0.29 -8.01
CA THR A 60 -9.99 1.33 -7.63
C THR A 60 -9.30 2.65 -7.33
N SER A 61 -8.15 2.63 -6.67
CA SER A 61 -7.42 3.84 -6.29
C SER A 61 -6.93 4.68 -7.48
N VAL A 62 -6.79 4.07 -8.66
CA VAL A 62 -6.40 4.80 -9.89
C VAL A 62 -7.39 5.92 -10.23
N TYR A 63 -8.66 5.75 -9.89
CA TYR A 63 -9.68 6.78 -10.11
C TYR A 63 -9.54 7.98 -9.17
N PHE A 64 -8.84 7.80 -8.05
CA PHE A 64 -8.58 8.84 -7.05
C PHE A 64 -7.17 9.42 -7.13
N GLY A 65 -6.38 9.04 -8.13
CA GLY A 65 -5.01 9.50 -8.36
C GLY A 65 -4.92 10.97 -8.77
N TRP A 66 -5.27 11.88 -7.89
CA TRP A 66 -5.40 13.33 -8.10
C TRP A 66 -4.07 14.05 -8.29
N HIS A 67 -3.02 13.49 -7.75
CA HIS A 67 -1.67 13.98 -7.88
C HIS A 67 -1.11 13.92 -9.31
N ALA A 68 -1.81 13.26 -10.23
CA ALA A 68 -1.42 13.23 -11.64
C ALA A 68 -2.07 14.35 -12.46
N ASN A 69 -3.08 15.07 -11.93
CA ASN A 69 -3.76 16.11 -12.66
C ASN A 69 -4.23 17.26 -11.75
N PRO A 70 -3.52 18.39 -11.71
CA PRO A 70 -3.89 19.55 -10.90
C PRO A 70 -5.23 20.20 -11.28
N GLN A 71 -5.88 19.77 -12.38
CA GLN A 71 -7.20 20.27 -12.79
C GLN A 71 -8.36 19.58 -12.06
N PHE A 72 -8.13 18.48 -11.37
CA PHE A 72 -9.14 17.89 -10.52
C PHE A 72 -9.07 18.52 -9.13
N SER A 73 -10.21 19.03 -8.68
CA SER A 73 -10.39 19.67 -7.39
C SER A 73 -9.72 18.91 -6.24
N HIS A 74 -9.11 19.66 -5.35
CA HIS A 74 -8.54 19.11 -4.12
C HIS A 74 -9.61 18.31 -3.35
N PRO A 75 -9.24 17.15 -2.74
CA PRO A 75 -10.14 16.47 -1.84
C PRO A 75 -10.56 17.43 -0.74
N VAL A 76 -11.81 17.32 -0.32
CA VAL A 76 -12.38 18.17 0.73
C VAL A 76 -12.68 17.27 1.91
N ASP A 77 -12.20 17.67 3.08
CA ASP A 77 -12.66 17.10 4.34
C ASP A 77 -14.13 17.45 4.51
N ILE A 78 -15.00 16.44 4.56
CA ILE A 78 -16.45 16.64 4.58
C ILE A 78 -16.96 17.16 5.92
N ASP A 79 -16.22 16.94 7.01
CA ASP A 79 -16.63 17.35 8.36
C ASP A 79 -16.35 18.84 8.58
N VAL A 80 -15.17 19.29 8.19
CA VAL A 80 -14.75 20.70 8.35
C VAL A 80 -14.87 21.51 7.07
N ARG A 81 -15.18 20.89 5.94
CA ARG A 81 -15.36 21.51 4.61
C ARG A 81 -14.14 22.31 4.12
N VAL A 82 -12.95 21.83 4.47
CA VAL A 82 -11.68 22.46 4.10
C VAL A 82 -11.00 21.60 3.03
N PRO A 83 -10.44 22.19 1.97
CA PRO A 83 -9.62 21.45 1.03
C PRO A 83 -8.43 20.81 1.74
N ILE A 84 -8.18 19.52 1.43
CA ILE A 84 -7.03 18.80 1.95
C ILE A 84 -5.86 19.06 0.99
N ASP A 85 -4.77 19.62 1.50
CA ASP A 85 -3.54 19.75 0.72
C ASP A 85 -2.85 18.38 0.64
N THR A 86 -2.86 17.81 -0.57
CA THR A 86 -2.20 16.54 -0.85
C THR A 86 -0.80 16.71 -1.45
N SER A 87 -0.32 17.93 -1.59
CA SER A 87 0.99 18.22 -2.21
C SER A 87 2.14 17.54 -1.47
N GLU A 88 2.07 17.47 -0.14
CA GLU A 88 3.08 16.79 0.70
C GLU A 88 3.10 15.27 0.50
N MET A 89 2.02 14.68 0.01
CA MET A 89 1.99 13.24 -0.30
C MET A 89 2.77 12.89 -1.56
N HIS A 90 2.99 13.88 -2.44
CA HIS A 90 3.76 13.68 -3.66
C HIS A 90 5.21 13.30 -3.34
N GLY A 91 5.64 12.16 -3.87
CA GLY A 91 6.98 11.65 -3.65
C GLY A 91 7.20 10.95 -2.30
N ARG A 92 6.28 11.13 -1.33
CA ARG A 92 6.29 10.37 -0.07
C ARG A 92 5.57 9.03 -0.20
N LEU A 93 4.41 9.02 -0.87
CA LEU A 93 3.65 7.80 -1.12
C LEU A 93 4.36 6.93 -2.16
N VAL A 94 4.68 5.71 -1.80
CA VAL A 94 5.30 4.71 -2.69
C VAL A 94 4.62 3.35 -2.53
N ASP A 95 4.54 2.59 -3.61
CA ASP A 95 3.98 1.24 -3.59
C ASP A 95 5.11 0.22 -3.74
N ILE A 96 5.30 -0.63 -2.75
CA ILE A 96 6.35 -1.65 -2.74
C ILE A 96 5.85 -3.04 -3.17
N GLY A 97 4.61 -3.12 -3.65
CA GLY A 97 4.03 -4.35 -4.17
C GLY A 97 3.42 -5.23 -3.08
N ASP A 98 3.39 -6.52 -3.33
CA ASP A 98 2.82 -7.51 -2.43
C ASP A 98 3.90 -8.39 -1.82
N ILE A 99 3.64 -8.85 -0.58
CA ILE A 99 4.40 -9.95 0.00
C ILE A 99 4.04 -11.22 -0.79
N PRO A 100 5.02 -12.00 -1.24
CA PRO A 100 4.77 -13.24 -2.00
C PRO A 100 4.25 -14.33 -1.06
N LEU A 101 2.93 -14.40 -0.87
CA LEU A 101 2.25 -15.32 0.05
C LEU A 101 1.56 -16.48 -0.66
N GLU A 102 1.45 -16.45 -1.99
CA GLU A 102 0.70 -17.42 -2.76
C GLU A 102 1.25 -18.84 -2.56
N GLY A 103 0.37 -19.77 -2.22
CA GLY A 103 0.71 -21.17 -2.03
C GLY A 103 1.54 -21.49 -0.77
N LEU A 104 1.79 -20.52 0.09
CA LEU A 104 2.49 -20.76 1.35
C LEU A 104 1.56 -21.35 2.41
N PRO A 105 2.04 -22.29 3.24
CA PRO A 105 1.33 -22.67 4.46
C PRO A 105 1.13 -21.47 5.39
N ALA A 106 0.01 -21.42 6.12
CA ALA A 106 -0.36 -20.30 7.00
C ALA A 106 0.76 -19.84 7.95
N ALA A 107 1.46 -20.80 8.58
CA ALA A 107 2.58 -20.49 9.48
C ALA A 107 3.75 -19.80 8.76
N VAL A 108 4.03 -20.18 7.52
CA VAL A 108 5.10 -19.57 6.69
C VAL A 108 4.68 -18.20 6.22
N ALA A 109 3.42 -18.05 5.80
CA ALA A 109 2.85 -16.75 5.43
C ALA A 109 2.90 -15.75 6.60
N THR A 110 2.51 -16.17 7.79
CA THR A 110 2.62 -15.37 9.03
C THR A 110 4.06 -14.90 9.28
N GLN A 111 5.04 -15.79 9.12
CA GLN A 111 6.46 -15.44 9.28
C GLN A 111 6.92 -14.45 8.21
N ALA A 112 6.50 -14.63 6.95
CA ALA A 112 6.85 -13.73 5.86
C ALA A 112 6.28 -12.31 6.10
N ILE A 113 5.04 -12.19 6.60
CA ILE A 113 4.44 -10.91 6.98
C ILE A 113 5.26 -10.26 8.08
N SER A 114 5.53 -10.98 9.18
CA SER A 114 6.31 -10.47 10.31
C SER A 114 7.70 -9.99 9.89
N ALA A 115 8.42 -10.79 9.09
CA ALA A 115 9.75 -10.43 8.60
C ALA A 115 9.72 -9.18 7.72
N THR A 116 8.70 -9.04 6.87
CA THR A 116 8.55 -7.87 6.01
C THR A 116 8.25 -6.61 6.82
N MET A 117 7.35 -6.69 7.80
CA MET A 117 7.01 -5.58 8.69
C MET A 117 8.21 -5.16 9.56
N GLN A 118 9.01 -6.12 10.00
CA GLN A 118 10.25 -5.81 10.72
C GLN A 118 11.25 -5.02 9.86
N ARG A 119 11.45 -5.43 8.61
CA ARG A 119 12.31 -4.69 7.67
C ARG A 119 11.79 -3.29 7.37
N LEU A 120 10.46 -3.13 7.26
CA LEU A 120 9.83 -1.81 7.12
C LEU A 120 10.10 -0.93 8.35
N ARG A 121 9.98 -1.48 9.53
CA ARG A 121 10.32 -0.77 10.77
C ARG A 121 11.78 -0.34 10.81
N GLU A 122 12.69 -1.18 10.34
CA GLU A 122 14.13 -0.87 10.28
C GLU A 122 14.43 0.27 9.29
N SER A 123 13.66 0.41 8.22
CA SER A 123 13.76 1.55 7.29
C SER A 123 13.20 2.86 7.86
N CYS A 124 12.59 2.83 9.04
CA CYS A 124 11.90 3.95 9.67
C CYS A 124 10.73 4.54 8.85
N ALA A 125 10.36 3.96 7.72
CA ALA A 125 9.21 4.37 6.93
C ALA A 125 7.88 4.04 7.64
N SER A 126 6.88 4.87 7.41
CA SER A 126 5.49 4.50 7.72
C SER A 126 4.94 3.54 6.67
N ALA A 127 4.05 2.64 7.05
CA ALA A 127 3.47 1.68 6.11
C ALA A 127 1.96 1.52 6.28
N ILE A 128 1.27 1.32 5.16
CA ILE A 128 -0.12 0.87 5.10
C ILE A 128 -0.12 -0.53 4.48
N LEU A 129 -0.57 -1.51 5.26
CA LEU A 129 -0.71 -2.89 4.81
C LEU A 129 -2.12 -3.10 4.26
N LEU A 130 -2.21 -3.36 2.96
CA LEU A 130 -3.44 -3.74 2.29
C LEU A 130 -3.65 -5.23 2.48
N GLY A 131 -4.66 -5.61 3.23
CA GLY A 131 -4.88 -7.00 3.60
C GLY A 131 -5.74 -7.79 2.65
N GLY A 132 -5.64 -9.08 2.82
CA GLY A 132 -6.61 -10.10 2.54
C GLY A 132 -7.58 -10.24 3.72
N ASP A 133 -7.39 -11.25 4.55
CA ASP A 133 -8.21 -11.48 5.74
C ASP A 133 -7.54 -11.00 7.04
N ASP A 134 -8.21 -11.20 8.17
CA ASP A 134 -7.78 -10.72 9.50
C ASP A 134 -6.49 -11.38 10.01
N SER A 135 -6.05 -12.47 9.43
CA SER A 135 -4.85 -13.20 9.88
C SER A 135 -3.57 -12.37 9.77
N ILE A 136 -3.59 -11.30 8.95
CA ILE A 136 -2.46 -10.39 8.81
C ILE A 136 -2.24 -9.47 10.01
N VAL A 137 -3.26 -9.21 10.82
CA VAL A 137 -3.23 -8.17 11.85
C VAL A 137 -2.20 -8.48 12.92
N HIS A 138 -2.29 -9.69 13.49
CA HIS A 138 -1.40 -10.09 14.58
C HIS A 138 0.09 -10.05 14.19
N PRO A 139 0.53 -10.71 13.08
CA PRO A 139 1.94 -10.68 12.69
C PRO A 139 2.44 -9.27 12.32
N ALA A 140 1.57 -8.43 11.73
CA ALA A 140 1.95 -7.08 11.37
C ALA A 140 2.15 -6.19 12.61
N VAL A 141 1.22 -6.22 13.56
CA VAL A 141 1.29 -5.42 14.79
C VAL A 141 2.44 -5.88 15.68
N ALA A 142 2.58 -7.18 15.89
CA ALA A 142 3.66 -7.75 16.72
C ALA A 142 5.05 -7.36 16.18
N ALA A 143 5.24 -7.40 14.87
CA ALA A 143 6.51 -7.02 14.24
C ALA A 143 6.77 -5.50 14.25
N SER A 144 5.71 -4.69 14.29
CA SER A 144 5.82 -3.23 14.28
C SER A 144 6.00 -2.63 15.67
N SER A 145 5.62 -3.36 16.74
CA SER A 145 5.73 -2.88 18.12
C SER A 145 7.18 -2.82 18.60
N ARG A 146 7.48 -1.84 19.46
CA ARG A 146 8.81 -1.69 20.10
C ARG A 146 8.92 -2.39 21.47
N GLY A 147 7.96 -3.23 21.82
CA GLY A 147 7.89 -3.90 23.12
C GLY A 147 7.14 -5.23 23.01
N PRO A 148 7.09 -6.00 24.10
CA PRO A 148 6.28 -7.22 24.13
C PRO A 148 4.79 -6.86 23.91
N VAL A 149 4.17 -7.59 23.03
CA VAL A 149 2.72 -7.54 22.74
C VAL A 149 2.01 -8.44 23.73
#